data_fe91842380199086c9fb9db0005f5bdb
#
_entry.id   fe91842380199086c9fb9db0005f5bdb
#
_cell.length_a   1.000
_cell.length_b   1.000
_cell.length_c   1.000
_cell.angle_alpha   90.00
_cell.angle_beta   90.00
_cell.angle_gamma   90.00
#
_symmetry.space_group_name_H-M   'P 1'
#
loop_
_entity.id
_entity.type
_entity.pdbx_description
1 polymer ?
#
loop_
_entity_poly.entity_id
_entity_poly.type
_entity_poly.pdbx_seq_one_letter_code
_entity_poly.pdbx_strand_id
1 'polypeptide(L)'
;VFRAYXYFGIRFKSLPQKIAEDIIAFILEENLHPGDKLPNETVLCERLNVGRSSLREAMKALASRNIVTIRQESGTYVASSTGVADDPLGLSFIKNKQKLIHDLIKIRFLHLV
;
A
#
# COMPACT_ATOMS: atom_id res chain seq x y z
N VAL A 1 17.46 3.02 23.31
CA VAL A 1 17.53 3.26 22.84
C VAL A 1 17.15 3.54 22.25
N PHE A 2 16.84 3.68 21.81
CA PHE A 2 16.72 3.96 21.11
C PHE A 2 16.45 4.76 20.85
N ARG A 3 16.05 5.27 21.18
CA ARG A 3 15.88 6.11 20.94
C ARG A 3 16.56 6.68 20.03
N ALA A 4 17.25 6.39 19.96
CA ALA A 4 18.16 6.91 19.15
C ALA A 4 17.70 6.86 17.80
N TYR A 5 17.17 5.94 17.46
CA TYR A 5 16.91 5.87 16.14
C TYR A 5 15.94 6.79 15.78
N UNK A 6 15.35 7.36 16.48
CA UNK A 6 14.88 7.88 16.14
C UNK A 6 15.19 8.67 15.63
N TYR A 7 16.00 9.10 15.79
CA TYR A 7 16.27 10.09 15.33
C TYR A 7 17.09 10.13 14.25
N PHE A 8 17.38 9.31 13.83
CA PHE A 8 18.04 9.35 12.71
C PHE A 8 17.23 9.99 11.73
N GLY A 9 16.32 10.60 12.02
CA GLY A 9 15.57 11.18 11.03
C GLY A 9 14.60 10.30 10.59
N ILE A 10 14.69 9.26 10.96
CA ILE A 10 13.81 8.36 10.54
C ILE A 10 12.74 8.41 11.39
N ARG A 11 11.60 8.46 10.99
CA ARG A 11 10.64 8.36 11.77
C ARG A 11 10.09 7.13 11.90
N PHE A 12 9.67 6.66 12.95
CA PHE A 12 9.10 5.43 13.09
C PHE A 12 7.70 5.52 12.66
N LYS A 13 7.27 4.75 11.78
CA LYS A 13 5.92 4.70 11.36
C LYS A 13 5.13 3.85 12.30
N SER A 14 3.90 4.12 12.52
CA SER A 14 3.08 3.26 13.32
C SER A 14 2.88 1.96 12.58
N LEU A 15 2.47 0.94 13.26
CA LEU A 15 2.26 -0.34 12.61
C LEU A 15 1.21 -0.23 11.50
N PRO A 16 0.08 0.41 11.71
CA PRO A 16 -0.85 0.53 10.59
C PRO A 16 -0.26 1.26 9.39
N GLN A 17 0.59 2.25 9.63
CA GLN A 17 1.18 2.93 8.51
C GLN A 17 2.10 2.02 7.73
N LYS A 18 2.86 1.21 8.46
CA LYS A 18 3.75 0.31 7.78
C LYS A 18 2.96 -0.72 7.02
N ILE A 19 1.87 -1.21 7.59
CA ILE A 19 1.06 -2.20 6.90
C ILE A 19 0.42 -1.57 5.68
N ALA A 20 -0.03 -0.33 5.79
CA ALA A 20 -0.61 0.34 4.63
C ALA A 20 0.40 0.42 3.49
N GLU A 21 1.64 0.72 3.83
CA GLU A 21 2.64 0.76 2.78
C GLU A 21 2.89 -0.61 2.19
N ASP A 22 2.84 -1.64 3.02
CA ASP A 22 3.03 -2.99 2.53
C ASP A 22 1.88 -3.38 1.60
N ILE A 23 0.67 -2.93 1.90
CA ILE A 23 -0.45 -3.23 1.03
C ILE A 23 -0.27 -2.52 -0.31
N ILE A 24 0.18 -1.29 -0.28
CA ILE A 24 0.42 -0.59 -1.53
C ILE A 24 1.49 -1.32 -2.33
N ALA A 25 2.52 -1.76 -1.65
CA ALA A 25 3.57 -2.50 -2.34
C ALA A 25 3.01 -3.79 -2.94
N PHE A 26 2.11 -4.44 -2.23
CA PHE A 26 1.51 -5.65 -2.73
C PHE A 26 0.70 -5.36 -4.00
N ILE A 27 -0.08 -4.28 -3.97
CA ILE A 27 -0.86 -3.90 -5.14
C ILE A 27 0.06 -3.69 -6.33
N LEU A 28 1.18 -3.03 -6.10
CA LEU A 28 2.07 -2.78 -7.20
C LEU A 28 2.77 -4.04 -7.66
N GLU A 29 3.21 -4.85 -6.74
CA GLU A 29 3.91 -6.05 -7.13
C GLU A 29 3.03 -7.04 -7.85
N GLU A 30 1.77 -7.12 -7.46
CA GLU A 30 0.88 -8.03 -8.13
C GLU A 30 0.23 -7.39 -9.33
N ASN A 31 0.60 -6.15 -9.59
CA ASN A 31 0.09 -5.50 -10.77
C ASN A 31 -1.43 -5.41 -10.74
N LEU A 32 -2.00 -5.12 -9.64
CA LEU A 32 -3.44 -5.02 -9.56
C LEU A 32 -3.89 -3.69 -10.16
N HIS A 33 -5.01 -3.73 -10.81
CA HIS A 33 -5.52 -2.54 -11.44
C HIS A 33 -6.71 -2.02 -10.69
N PRO A 34 -7.13 -0.80 -10.93
CA PRO A 34 -8.31 -0.29 -10.27
C PRO A 34 -9.48 -1.20 -10.49
N GLY A 35 -10.20 -1.48 -9.45
CA GLY A 35 -11.32 -2.40 -9.51
C GLY A 35 -10.97 -3.83 -9.18
N ASP A 36 -9.71 -4.17 -9.17
CA ASP A 36 -9.35 -5.53 -8.86
C ASP A 36 -9.52 -5.82 -7.40
N LYS A 37 -9.87 -7.03 -7.08
CA LYS A 37 -10.11 -7.40 -5.71
C LYS A 37 -8.83 -7.80 -5.02
N LEU A 38 -8.67 -7.39 -3.78
CA LEU A 38 -7.52 -7.81 -3.02
C LEU A 38 -7.80 -9.14 -2.35
N PRO A 39 -6.81 -9.87 -1.97
CA PRO A 39 -7.03 -11.11 -1.25
C PRO A 39 -7.77 -10.85 0.03
N ASN A 40 -8.40 -11.87 0.56
CA ASN A 40 -9.19 -11.65 1.74
C ASN A 40 -8.29 -11.40 2.95
N GLU A 41 -8.92 -11.01 4.03
CA GLU A 41 -8.20 -10.61 5.22
C GLU A 41 -7.28 -11.67 5.74
N THR A 42 -7.74 -12.90 5.75
CA THR A 42 -6.92 -13.98 6.26
C THR A 42 -5.65 -14.15 5.44
N VAL A 43 -5.81 -14.11 4.16
CA VAL A 43 -4.66 -14.27 3.27
C VAL A 43 -3.69 -13.10 3.43
N LEU A 44 -4.23 -11.90 3.52
CA LEU A 44 -3.35 -10.75 3.67
C LEU A 44 -2.65 -10.76 5.01
N CYS A 45 -3.32 -11.19 6.06
CA CYS A 45 -2.67 -11.26 7.35
C CYS A 45 -1.51 -12.24 7.30
N GLU A 46 -1.70 -13.34 6.62
CA GLU A 46 -0.64 -14.30 6.52
C GLU A 46 0.49 -13.79 5.67
N ARG A 47 0.15 -13.17 4.55
CA ARG A 47 1.15 -12.72 3.66
C ARG A 47 1.98 -11.61 4.26
N LEU A 48 1.38 -10.73 5.00
CA LEU A 48 2.09 -9.62 5.58
C LEU A 48 2.55 -9.90 7.00
N ASN A 49 2.11 -11.04 7.53
CA ASN A 49 2.52 -11.43 8.87
C ASN A 49 2.04 -10.40 9.89
N VAL A 50 0.82 -10.05 9.86
CA VAL A 50 0.26 -9.08 10.78
C VAL A 50 -1.07 -9.57 11.32
N GLY A 51 -1.53 -8.96 12.36
CA GLY A 51 -2.81 -9.34 12.93
C GLY A 51 -3.95 -8.67 12.24
N ARG A 52 -5.14 -9.18 12.50
CA ARG A 52 -6.30 -8.64 11.84
C ARG A 52 -6.62 -7.24 12.21
N SER A 53 -6.50 -6.88 13.47
CA SER A 53 -6.87 -5.54 13.85
C SER A 53 -5.93 -4.52 13.24
N SER A 54 -4.66 -4.84 13.16
CA SER A 54 -3.72 -3.93 12.54
C SER A 54 -3.99 -3.83 11.04
N LEU A 55 -4.32 -4.94 10.43
CA LEU A 55 -4.64 -4.93 9.02
C LEU A 55 -5.87 -4.07 8.77
N ARG A 56 -6.87 -4.19 9.60
CA ARG A 56 -8.09 -3.43 9.40
C ARG A 56 -7.85 -1.94 9.56
N GLU A 57 -7.01 -1.56 10.52
CA GLU A 57 -6.71 -0.16 10.68
C GLU A 57 -5.99 0.38 9.45
N ALA A 58 -5.07 -0.39 8.93
CA ALA A 58 -4.36 0.04 7.74
C ALA A 58 -5.30 0.14 6.55
N MET A 59 -6.22 -0.81 6.47
CA MET A 59 -7.14 -0.80 5.36
C MET A 59 -8.07 0.40 5.44
N LYS A 60 -8.48 0.76 6.66
CA LYS A 60 -9.32 1.93 6.80
C LYS A 60 -8.57 3.17 6.37
N ALA A 61 -7.30 3.25 6.72
CA ALA A 61 -6.51 4.40 6.32
C ALA A 61 -6.41 4.48 4.81
N LEU A 62 -6.20 3.36 4.17
CA LEU A 62 -6.10 3.36 2.73
C LEU A 62 -7.43 3.70 2.07
N ALA A 63 -8.51 3.26 2.68
CA ALA A 63 -9.82 3.60 2.14
C ALA A 63 -10.09 5.09 2.27
N SER A 64 -9.64 5.67 3.36
CA SER A 64 -9.88 7.08 3.52
C SER A 64 -9.09 7.90 2.52
N ARG A 65 -8.04 7.30 1.97
CA ARG A 65 -7.28 8.01 0.97
C ARG A 65 -7.69 7.60 -0.41
N ASN A 66 -8.72 6.84 -0.52
CA ASN A 66 -9.19 6.38 -1.79
C ASN A 66 -8.22 5.52 -2.54
N ILE A 67 -7.40 4.80 -1.84
CA ILE A 67 -6.51 3.84 -2.48
C ILE A 67 -7.22 2.50 -2.60
N VAL A 68 -8.06 2.17 -1.63
CA VAL A 68 -8.85 0.96 -1.73
C VAL A 68 -10.30 1.29 -1.42
N THR A 69 -11.19 0.41 -1.80
CA THR A 69 -12.59 0.54 -1.48
C THR A 69 -13.01 -0.70 -0.72
N ILE A 70 -13.59 -0.53 0.43
CA ILE A 70 -14.00 -1.66 1.23
C ILE A 70 -15.48 -1.87 1.01
N ARG A 71 -15.86 -3.09 0.55
CA ARG A 71 -17.25 -3.39 0.38
C ARG A 71 -17.58 -4.46 1.37
N GLN A 72 -18.44 -4.13 2.30
CA GLN A 72 -18.66 -5.00 3.36
C GLN A 72 -18.97 -6.39 3.07
N GLU A 73 -19.71 -6.72 2.14
CA GLU A 73 -20.01 -8.07 1.92
C GLU A 73 -19.21 -8.69 0.85
N SER A 74 -18.41 -7.98 0.20
CA SER A 74 -17.75 -8.52 -0.94
C SER A 74 -16.24 -8.51 -0.79
N GLY A 75 -15.69 -7.62 -0.07
CA GLY A 75 -14.24 -7.61 0.10
C GLY A 75 -13.66 -6.24 -0.13
N THR A 76 -12.40 -6.20 -0.36
CA THR A 76 -11.70 -4.94 -0.56
C THR A 76 -11.13 -4.92 -1.97
N TYR A 77 -11.26 -3.81 -2.60
CA TYR A 77 -10.87 -3.68 -4.00
C TYR A 77 -9.93 -2.49 -4.18
N VAL A 78 -9.12 -2.53 -5.16
CA VAL A 78 -8.30 -1.36 -5.50
C VAL A 78 -9.27 -0.29 -5.97
N ALA A 79 -9.18 0.89 -5.46
CA ALA A 79 -10.15 1.91 -5.78
C ALA A 79 -10.12 2.27 -7.25
N SER A 80 -11.28 2.49 -7.77
CA SER A 80 -11.29 2.83 -9.15
C SER A 80 -11.68 4.24 -9.13
N SER A 81 -11.08 5.01 -9.74
CA SER A 81 -11.30 6.31 -9.59
C SER A 81 -12.44 6.86 -10.10
N THR A 82 -13.26 6.34 -10.25
CA THR A 82 -14.29 6.72 -10.78
C THR A 82 -14.70 7.92 -10.27
N GLY A 83 -15.49 8.26 -10.47
CA GLY A 83 -16.09 9.23 -9.92
C GLY A 83 -15.30 10.35 -9.67
N VAL A 84 -14.38 10.34 -9.30
CA VAL A 84 -13.78 11.34 -8.95
C VAL A 84 -13.00 11.69 -9.89
N ALA A 85 -13.50 12.20 -10.60
CA ALA A 85 -12.81 12.51 -11.61
C ALA A 85 -11.56 12.94 -11.21
N ASP A 86 -11.49 13.44 -10.22
CA ASP A 86 -10.27 13.83 -9.98
C ASP A 86 -9.52 13.12 -9.12
N ASP A 87 -9.87 12.25 -8.65
CA ASP A 87 -8.99 11.70 -7.83
C ASP A 87 -8.17 10.81 -8.48
N PRO A 88 -7.63 11.13 -9.29
CA PRO A 88 -6.68 10.32 -9.82
C PRO A 88 -5.64 10.40 -8.81
N LEU A 89 -5.87 11.12 -7.78
CA LEU A 89 -4.94 11.08 -6.84
C LEU A 89 -4.59 9.76 -6.43
N GLY A 90 -5.42 8.95 -6.17
CA GLY A 90 -5.11 7.64 -5.74
C GLY A 90 -4.39 6.90 -6.81
N LEU A 91 -4.90 6.93 -8.00
CA LEU A 91 -4.29 6.20 -9.06
C LEU A 91 -2.98 6.82 -9.47
N SER A 92 -2.93 8.10 -9.47
CA SER A 92 -1.70 8.74 -9.84
C SER A 92 -0.62 8.39 -8.86
N PHE A 93 -0.99 8.37 -7.62
CA PHE A 93 -0.01 8.04 -6.60
C PHE A 93 0.52 6.63 -6.81
N ILE A 94 -0.34 5.69 -7.09
CA ILE A 94 0.09 4.33 -7.28
C ILE A 94 0.96 4.22 -8.53
N LYS A 95 0.58 4.86 -9.58
CA LYS A 95 1.36 4.77 -10.80
C LYS A 95 2.72 5.42 -10.62
N ASN A 96 2.75 6.54 -9.96
CA ASN A 96 4.01 7.20 -9.74
C ASN A 96 4.92 6.37 -8.88
N LYS A 97 4.35 5.71 -7.89
CA LYS A 97 5.15 4.90 -7.04
C LYS A 97 5.69 3.71 -7.80
N GLN A 98 4.89 3.14 -8.68
CA GLN A 98 5.33 2.03 -9.45
C GLN A 98 6.48 2.43 -10.37
N LYS A 99 6.37 3.58 -10.98
CA LYS A 99 7.41 4.03 -11.86
C LYS A 99 8.68 4.29 -11.07
N LEU A 100 8.53 4.86 -9.90
CA LEU A 100 9.67 5.15 -9.09
C LEU A 100 10.38 3.88 -8.67
N ILE A 101 9.64 2.88 -8.29
CA ILE A 101 10.23 1.63 -7.89
C ILE A 101 10.95 1.00 -9.07
N HIS A 102 10.36 1.08 -10.23
CA HIS A 102 10.99 0.53 -11.40
C HIS A 102 12.30 1.24 -11.67
N ASP A 103 12.29 2.54 -11.57
CA ASP A 103 13.50 3.30 -11.84
C ASP A 103 14.57 3.00 -10.82
N LEU A 104 14.17 2.82 -9.59
CA LEU A 104 15.15 2.52 -8.58
C LEU A 104 15.75 1.15 -8.79
N ILE A 105 14.96 0.20 -9.21
CA ILE A 105 15.47 -1.11 -9.47
C ILE A 105 16.45 -1.08 -10.63
N LYS A 106 16.13 -0.31 -11.64
CA LYS A 106 17.02 -0.25 -12.77
C LYS A 106 18.35 0.36 -12.36
N ILE A 107 18.29 1.40 -11.59
CA ILE A 107 19.50 2.03 -11.15
C ILE A 107 20.31 1.09 -10.33
N ARG A 108 19.69 0.33 -9.46
CA ARG A 108 20.41 -0.55 -8.66
C ARG A 108 21.06 -1.58 -9.50
N PHE A 109 20.39 -2.08 -10.49
CA PHE A 109 20.93 -3.09 -11.31
C PHE A 109 22.14 -2.53 -12.03
N LEU A 110 22.06 -1.33 -12.53
CA LEU A 110 23.15 -0.77 -13.23
C LEU A 110 24.35 -0.60 -12.31
N HIS A 111 24.10 -0.28 -11.10
CA HIS A 111 25.21 -0.11 -10.20
C HIS A 111 25.85 -1.43 -9.83
N LEU A 112 25.12 -2.46 -9.81
CA LEU A 112 25.68 -3.72 -9.45
C LEU A 112 26.50 -4.29 -10.56
N VAL A 113 26.26 -3.89 -11.72
CA VAL A 113 27.01 -4.41 -12.82
C VAL A 113 28.24 -3.59 -13.02
#